data_cd7dbf7e828551962bfe26acb301aa6f
#
_entry.id   cd7dbf7e828551962bfe26acb301aa6f
#
_cell.length_a   1.000
_cell.length_b   1.000
_cell.length_c   1.000
_cell.angle_alpha   90.00
_cell.angle_beta   90.00
_cell.angle_gamma   90.00
#
_symmetry.space_group_name_H-M   'P 1'
#
loop_
_entity.id
_entity.type
_entity.pdbx_description
1 polymer ?
#
loop_
_entity_poly.entity_id
_entity_poly.type
_entity_poly.pdbx_seq_one_letter_code
_entity_poly.pdbx_strand_id
1 'polypeptide(L)'
;MSERWSSKGGRSYPVRRGTPPPIEFFAGRRPPAGAARFGMSFAEIRVELAGLDEALAAALRGRYGPYADGGDEHEDGGLRVQFAREALDYFIEPPKSAEFNPIWLACDGTRLRYVGHQLAGWFDTQERRGQILLTRGTYEPELRALENFIRCAVAWCAAERGGALVHAASIVRNGKAYLFYGESGAGKSTLSAVNTRGNVVSDDLSLVLPRPGGGLDLVGSPFRGTYEEGDPVVGRFPLAAGFRIVKDVKAEVRVAPRAVAFGQLVGNLTFVAEAFRERPDLFASIEAAFAGVPLLHLHFRKDDSYWDAIDAAGF
;
A
#
# COMPACT_ATOMS: atom_id res chain seq x y z
N MET A 1 -8.88 25.19 23.11
CA MET A 1 -9.98 25.75 22.28
C MET A 1 -10.38 24.68 21.28
N SER A 2 -11.54 24.05 21.51
CA SER A 2 -12.08 23.06 20.58
C SER A 2 -12.59 23.79 19.34
N GLU A 3 -11.83 23.76 18.26
CA GLU A 3 -12.33 24.24 16.97
C GLU A 3 -13.49 23.34 16.55
N ARG A 4 -14.68 23.89 16.50
CA ARG A 4 -15.89 23.22 16.05
C ARG A 4 -15.75 22.92 14.55
N TRP A 5 -15.59 21.68 14.23
CA TRP A 5 -15.70 21.15 12.90
C TRP A 5 -17.16 21.29 12.44
N SER A 6 -17.50 22.36 11.75
CA SER A 6 -18.87 22.62 11.33
C SER A 6 -19.05 22.28 9.86
N SER A 7 -20.01 21.42 9.56
CA SER A 7 -20.54 21.15 8.22
C SER A 7 -21.41 22.29 7.68
N LYS A 8 -21.00 23.54 7.86
CA LYS A 8 -21.77 24.65 7.33
C LYS A 8 -21.31 24.96 5.91
N GLY A 9 -22.13 24.53 4.93
CA GLY A 9 -22.33 25.20 3.64
C GLY A 9 -21.14 25.57 2.76
N GLY A 10 -19.95 25.09 3.04
CA GLY A 10 -18.76 25.30 2.23
C GLY A 10 -18.45 24.07 1.39
N ARG A 11 -18.04 24.27 0.15
CA ARG A 11 -17.72 23.21 -0.81
C ARG A 11 -16.46 22.40 -0.47
N SER A 12 -15.62 22.87 0.44
CA SER A 12 -14.44 22.18 0.93
C SER A 12 -14.39 22.17 2.45
N TYR A 13 -13.79 21.13 3.01
CA TYR A 13 -13.52 21.02 4.43
C TYR A 13 -12.12 21.62 4.69
N PRO A 14 -11.97 22.65 5.54
CA PRO A 14 -10.65 23.21 5.82
C PRO A 14 -9.86 22.25 6.71
N VAL A 15 -9.25 21.23 6.12
CA VAL A 15 -8.24 20.46 6.83
C VAL A 15 -7.00 21.33 6.99
N ARG A 16 -6.60 21.62 8.21
CA ARG A 16 -5.27 22.19 8.46
C ARG A 16 -4.23 21.24 7.89
N ARG A 17 -3.23 21.75 7.17
CA ARG A 17 -2.15 20.96 6.60
C ARG A 17 -1.65 19.92 7.62
N GLY A 18 -1.71 18.65 7.26
CA GLY A 18 -1.14 17.55 8.01
C GLY A 18 -2.04 16.91 9.09
N THR A 19 -3.33 17.26 9.21
CA THR A 19 -4.17 16.69 10.28
C THR A 19 -5.47 16.12 9.72
N PRO A 20 -5.64 14.78 9.70
CA PRO A 20 -6.92 14.15 9.36
C PRO A 20 -8.06 14.55 10.32
N PRO A 21 -9.32 14.50 9.86
CA PRO A 21 -10.48 14.77 10.73
C PRO A 21 -10.44 13.92 12.02
N PRO A 22 -10.89 14.46 13.16
CA PRO A 22 -10.98 13.69 14.39
C PRO A 22 -12.08 12.63 14.29
N ILE A 23 -12.02 11.60 15.15
CA ILE A 23 -12.97 10.46 15.13
C ILE A 23 -14.42 10.93 15.30
N GLU A 24 -14.65 11.95 16.11
CA GLU A 24 -16.00 12.51 16.37
C GLU A 24 -16.65 13.05 15.09
N PHE A 25 -15.84 13.46 14.09
CA PHE A 25 -16.35 13.86 12.79
C PHE A 25 -17.07 12.71 12.07
N PHE A 26 -16.61 11.48 12.27
CA PHE A 26 -17.19 10.28 11.67
C PHE A 26 -18.37 9.72 12.46
N ALA A 27 -18.55 10.13 13.74
CA ALA A 27 -19.63 9.64 14.60
C ALA A 27 -21.04 10.11 14.18
N GLY A 28 -21.14 11.12 13.31
CA GLY A 28 -22.43 11.54 12.72
C GLY A 28 -23.03 10.42 11.87
N ARG A 29 -24.35 10.19 12.02
CA ARG A 29 -25.08 9.23 11.19
C ARG A 29 -25.04 9.66 9.73
N ARG A 30 -24.21 8.99 8.96
CA ARG A 30 -24.25 9.05 7.50
C ARG A 30 -24.77 7.72 7.00
N PRO A 31 -25.90 7.70 6.29
CA PRO A 31 -26.41 6.45 5.75
C PRO A 31 -25.37 5.87 4.78
N PRO A 32 -25.24 4.54 4.71
CA PRO A 32 -24.43 3.91 3.66
C PRO A 32 -24.96 4.32 2.29
N ALA A 33 -24.09 4.35 1.27
CA ALA A 33 -24.49 4.67 -0.10
C ALA A 33 -25.38 3.59 -0.72
N GLY A 34 -25.25 2.34 -0.22
CA GLY A 34 -26.04 1.19 -0.66
C GLY A 34 -25.90 0.02 0.31
N ALA A 35 -26.26 -1.17 -0.15
CA ALA A 35 -26.15 -2.42 0.59
C ALA A 35 -25.01 -3.32 0.10
N ALA A 36 -24.34 -2.94 -0.99
CA ALA A 36 -23.31 -3.77 -1.60
C ALA A 36 -22.06 -3.84 -0.75
N ARG A 37 -21.31 -4.93 -0.91
CA ARG A 37 -20.04 -5.19 -0.26
C ARG A 37 -18.99 -5.55 -1.30
N PHE A 38 -17.75 -5.27 -0.95
CA PHE A 38 -16.58 -5.69 -1.71
C PHE A 38 -15.48 -6.10 -0.73
N GLY A 39 -15.02 -7.34 -0.84
CA GLY A 39 -13.90 -7.86 -0.07
C GLY A 39 -12.73 -8.23 -0.97
N MET A 40 -11.53 -8.13 -0.44
CA MET A 40 -10.31 -8.62 -1.08
C MET A 40 -9.39 -9.25 -0.05
N SER A 41 -8.64 -10.25 -0.49
CA SER A 41 -7.72 -11.00 0.36
C SER A 41 -6.32 -11.09 -0.26
N PHE A 42 -5.32 -10.91 0.61
CA PHE A 42 -3.91 -11.03 0.31
C PHE A 42 -3.28 -11.93 1.37
N ALA A 43 -3.23 -13.22 1.11
CA ALA A 43 -2.86 -14.22 2.13
C ALA A 43 -3.76 -14.05 3.39
N GLU A 44 -3.18 -13.76 4.56
CA GLU A 44 -3.89 -13.56 5.82
C GLU A 44 -4.45 -12.13 6.04
N ILE A 45 -4.25 -11.23 5.10
CA ILE A 45 -4.81 -9.87 5.17
C ILE A 45 -6.09 -9.83 4.35
N ARG A 46 -7.19 -9.50 4.99
CA ARG A 46 -8.48 -9.26 4.34
C ARG A 46 -8.97 -7.84 4.64
N VAL A 47 -9.44 -7.15 3.61
CA VAL A 47 -10.09 -5.85 3.72
C VAL A 47 -11.46 -5.93 3.06
N GLU A 48 -12.50 -5.55 3.79
CA GLU A 48 -13.89 -5.51 3.31
C GLU A 48 -14.42 -4.07 3.38
N LEU A 49 -14.99 -3.59 2.28
CA LEU A 49 -15.76 -2.36 2.22
C LEU A 49 -17.25 -2.72 2.20
N ALA A 50 -18.02 -2.17 3.13
CA ALA A 50 -19.47 -2.40 3.25
C ALA A 50 -20.24 -1.08 3.10
N GLY A 51 -21.44 -1.13 2.55
CA GLY A 51 -22.27 0.05 2.33
C GLY A 51 -22.04 0.77 1.01
N LEU A 52 -21.45 0.08 0.04
CA LEU A 52 -21.23 0.57 -1.32
C LEU A 52 -22.53 0.60 -2.13
N ASP A 53 -22.62 1.48 -3.13
CA ASP A 53 -23.57 1.29 -4.22
C ASP A 53 -23.11 0.17 -5.17
N GLU A 54 -24.04 -0.42 -5.91
CA GLU A 54 -23.77 -1.58 -6.78
C GLU A 54 -22.78 -1.24 -7.90
N ALA A 55 -22.83 -0.04 -8.45
CA ALA A 55 -21.94 0.38 -9.52
C ALA A 55 -20.49 0.43 -9.04
N LEU A 56 -20.26 1.02 -7.86
CA LEU A 56 -18.93 1.10 -7.27
C LEU A 56 -18.40 -0.28 -6.85
N ALA A 57 -19.25 -1.13 -6.27
CA ALA A 57 -18.89 -2.50 -5.94
C ALA A 57 -18.52 -3.33 -7.19
N ALA A 58 -19.29 -3.19 -8.27
CA ALA A 58 -18.97 -3.84 -9.56
C ALA A 58 -17.64 -3.34 -10.15
N ALA A 59 -17.39 -2.03 -10.09
CA ALA A 59 -16.13 -1.43 -10.56
C ALA A 59 -14.92 -1.94 -9.76
N LEU A 60 -15.05 -2.08 -8.44
CA LEU A 60 -14.02 -2.66 -7.58
C LEU A 60 -13.78 -4.13 -7.92
N ARG A 61 -14.83 -4.93 -8.10
CA ARG A 61 -14.70 -6.33 -8.55
C ARG A 61 -14.00 -6.44 -9.91
N GLY A 62 -14.35 -5.58 -10.86
CA GLY A 62 -13.68 -5.52 -12.16
C GLY A 62 -12.20 -5.16 -12.07
N ARG A 63 -11.85 -4.20 -11.20
CA ARG A 63 -10.47 -3.73 -11.01
C ARG A 63 -9.58 -4.76 -10.30
N TYR A 64 -10.12 -5.44 -9.30
CA TYR A 64 -9.34 -6.29 -8.40
C TYR A 64 -9.59 -7.80 -8.59
N GLY A 65 -10.40 -8.20 -9.54
CA GLY A 65 -10.77 -9.55 -9.96
C GLY A 65 -10.15 -10.72 -9.18
N PRO A 66 -8.90 -11.13 -9.50
CA PRO A 66 -8.27 -12.31 -8.90
C PRO A 66 -8.03 -12.23 -7.39
N TYR A 67 -8.12 -11.04 -6.80
CA TYR A 67 -7.94 -10.78 -5.37
C TYR A 67 -9.27 -10.52 -4.65
N ALA A 68 -10.38 -10.40 -5.43
CA ALA A 68 -11.69 -10.19 -4.87
C ALA A 68 -12.22 -11.47 -4.22
N ASP A 69 -12.72 -11.34 -3.00
CA ASP A 69 -13.42 -12.43 -2.33
C ASP A 69 -14.78 -12.68 -3.00
N GLY A 70 -15.21 -13.93 -3.06
CA GLY A 70 -16.51 -14.33 -3.62
C GLY A 70 -17.74 -13.84 -2.86
N GLY A 71 -17.58 -13.00 -1.84
CA GLY A 71 -18.68 -12.45 -1.05
C GLY A 71 -19.21 -13.38 0.03
N ASP A 72 -18.64 -14.58 0.18
CA ASP A 72 -19.03 -15.48 1.25
C ASP A 72 -18.62 -14.90 2.60
N GLU A 73 -19.54 -14.97 3.57
CA GLU A 73 -19.32 -14.56 4.96
C GLU A 73 -18.26 -15.47 5.62
N HIS A 74 -16.98 -15.20 5.33
CA HIS A 74 -15.93 -15.73 6.18
C HIS A 74 -15.94 -14.97 7.49
N GLU A 75 -16.45 -15.61 8.52
CA GLU A 75 -16.78 -15.03 9.83
C GLU A 75 -15.57 -14.47 10.58
N ASP A 76 -14.32 -14.74 10.20
CA ASP A 76 -13.19 -14.37 11.03
C ASP A 76 -12.03 -13.66 10.31
N GLY A 77 -11.75 -12.44 10.75
CA GLY A 77 -10.40 -11.91 10.78
C GLY A 77 -10.04 -10.74 9.89
N GLY A 78 -10.92 -10.24 9.02
CA GLY A 78 -10.64 -9.11 8.12
C GLY A 78 -10.92 -7.73 8.73
N LEU A 79 -10.24 -6.71 8.21
CA LEU A 79 -10.58 -5.31 8.48
C LEU A 79 -11.87 -4.95 7.72
N ARG A 80 -12.94 -4.65 8.48
CA ARG A 80 -14.23 -4.22 7.92
C ARG A 80 -14.37 -2.71 7.97
N VAL A 81 -14.57 -2.07 6.82
CA VAL A 81 -14.65 -0.62 6.68
C VAL A 81 -16.01 -0.22 6.13
N GLN A 82 -16.73 0.60 6.90
CA GLN A 82 -18.01 1.13 6.49
C GLN A 82 -17.81 2.31 5.53
N PHE A 83 -18.39 2.22 4.35
CA PHE A 83 -18.40 3.28 3.34
C PHE A 83 -19.65 4.13 3.45
N ALA A 84 -19.49 5.46 3.31
CA ALA A 84 -20.60 6.38 3.11
C ALA A 84 -20.17 7.55 2.22
N ARG A 85 -21.14 8.28 1.66
CA ARG A 85 -20.89 9.49 0.89
C ARG A 85 -21.02 10.73 1.77
N GLU A 86 -20.17 11.71 1.50
CA GLU A 86 -20.20 13.01 2.16
C GLU A 86 -20.65 14.10 1.17
N ALA A 87 -21.40 15.07 1.68
CA ALA A 87 -21.94 16.16 0.86
C ALA A 87 -20.91 17.22 0.44
N LEU A 88 -19.71 17.18 1.00
CA LEU A 88 -18.60 18.06 0.63
C LEU A 88 -18.09 17.76 -0.78
N ASP A 89 -17.48 18.75 -1.43
CA ASP A 89 -16.76 18.54 -2.69
C ASP A 89 -15.37 17.93 -2.40
N TYR A 90 -14.66 18.43 -1.40
CA TYR A 90 -13.32 17.96 -1.03
C TYR A 90 -13.09 18.04 0.49
N PHE A 91 -12.23 17.14 1.00
CA PHE A 91 -11.62 17.25 2.33
C PHE A 91 -10.39 18.17 2.28
N ILE A 92 -9.55 17.99 1.26
CA ILE A 92 -8.41 18.85 0.97
C ILE A 92 -8.65 19.46 -0.38
N GLU A 93 -8.62 20.79 -0.46
CA GLU A 93 -8.78 21.49 -1.73
C GLU A 93 -7.68 21.08 -2.72
N PRO A 94 -8.04 20.61 -3.93
CA PRO A 94 -7.05 20.19 -4.90
C PRO A 94 -6.17 21.36 -5.34
N PRO A 95 -4.88 21.11 -5.61
CA PRO A 95 -3.99 22.13 -6.15
C PRO A 95 -4.43 22.52 -7.56
N LYS A 96 -4.11 23.75 -7.97
CA LYS A 96 -4.38 24.24 -9.34
C LYS A 96 -3.52 23.52 -10.40
N SER A 97 -2.38 22.95 -10.00
CA SER A 97 -1.51 22.12 -10.84
C SER A 97 -1.55 20.67 -10.34
N ALA A 98 -1.69 19.71 -11.26
CA ALA A 98 -1.94 18.30 -10.98
C ALA A 98 -0.73 17.51 -10.39
N GLU A 99 0.21 18.17 -9.70
CA GLU A 99 1.51 17.56 -9.41
C GLU A 99 1.60 16.73 -8.15
N PHE A 100 0.61 16.75 -7.23
CA PHE A 100 0.73 16.02 -5.98
C PHE A 100 -0.62 15.68 -5.33
N ASN A 101 -0.84 14.41 -5.01
CA ASN A 101 -1.98 13.95 -4.20
C ASN A 101 -1.53 13.77 -2.74
N PRO A 102 -1.65 14.78 -1.88
CA PRO A 102 -1.28 14.62 -0.48
C PRO A 102 -2.21 13.63 0.20
N ILE A 103 -1.60 12.69 0.92
CA ILE A 103 -2.26 11.83 1.87
C ILE A 103 -1.67 12.17 3.22
N TRP A 104 -2.52 12.51 4.19
CA TRP A 104 -2.09 12.75 5.55
C TRP A 104 -2.65 11.68 6.47
N LEU A 105 -1.80 11.23 7.36
CA LEU A 105 -2.07 10.18 8.31
C LEU A 105 -1.87 10.72 9.73
N ALA A 106 -2.62 10.17 10.67
CA ALA A 106 -2.38 10.36 12.09
C ALA A 106 -2.68 9.07 12.83
N CYS A 107 -1.71 8.61 13.61
CA CYS A 107 -1.78 7.39 14.38
C CYS A 107 -2.16 7.70 15.83
N ASP A 108 -3.01 6.86 16.42
CA ASP A 108 -3.37 6.87 17.83
C ASP A 108 -3.47 5.40 18.29
N GLY A 109 -2.37 4.85 18.75
CA GLY A 109 -2.26 3.43 19.08
C GLY A 109 -2.46 2.55 17.85
N THR A 110 -3.51 1.73 17.86
CA THR A 110 -3.90 0.83 16.75
C THR A 110 -4.81 1.49 15.72
N ARG A 111 -5.24 2.71 16.03
CA ARG A 111 -6.16 3.47 15.18
C ARG A 111 -5.41 4.43 14.28
N LEU A 112 -5.69 4.35 12.98
CA LEU A 112 -5.17 5.26 11.97
C LEU A 112 -6.31 6.13 11.44
N ARG A 113 -6.04 7.44 11.33
CA ARG A 113 -6.87 8.40 10.60
C ARG A 113 -6.20 8.78 9.29
N TYR A 114 -6.98 8.87 8.24
CA TYR A 114 -6.55 9.09 6.86
C TYR A 114 -7.30 10.28 6.27
N VAL A 115 -6.62 11.11 5.48
CA VAL A 115 -7.27 12.07 4.61
C VAL A 115 -6.49 12.31 3.33
N GLY A 116 -7.20 12.25 2.20
CA GLY A 116 -6.80 12.69 0.88
C GLY A 116 -7.71 13.80 0.36
N HIS A 117 -7.66 14.11 -0.93
CA HIS A 117 -8.53 15.18 -1.50
C HIS A 117 -10.01 14.84 -1.34
N GLN A 118 -10.42 13.66 -1.75
CA GLN A 118 -11.84 13.29 -1.85
C GLN A 118 -12.26 12.25 -0.83
N LEU A 119 -11.31 11.63 -0.14
CA LEU A 119 -11.61 10.57 0.82
C LEU A 119 -10.97 10.90 2.17
N ALA A 120 -11.77 10.78 3.23
CA ALA A 120 -11.30 10.75 4.60
C ALA A 120 -11.84 9.51 5.32
N GLY A 121 -11.08 9.01 6.27
CA GLY A 121 -11.49 7.83 7.01
C GLY A 121 -10.63 7.55 8.22
N TRP A 122 -10.98 6.48 8.87
CA TRP A 122 -10.19 5.88 9.94
C TRP A 122 -10.39 4.37 9.93
N PHE A 123 -9.45 3.66 10.49
CA PHE A 123 -9.58 2.25 10.84
C PHE A 123 -8.77 1.93 12.09
N ASP A 124 -9.16 0.86 12.76
CA ASP A 124 -8.48 0.29 13.91
C ASP A 124 -8.11 -1.15 13.60
N THR A 125 -6.82 -1.47 13.64
CA THR A 125 -6.32 -2.79 13.25
C THR A 125 -6.60 -3.86 14.30
N GLN A 126 -6.75 -3.48 15.57
CA GLN A 126 -7.10 -4.39 16.65
C GLN A 126 -8.61 -4.65 16.71
N GLU A 127 -9.42 -3.60 16.62
CA GLU A 127 -10.88 -3.71 16.56
C GLU A 127 -11.37 -4.20 15.20
N ARG A 128 -10.49 -4.23 14.18
CA ARG A 128 -10.75 -4.67 12.79
C ARG A 128 -11.96 -3.98 12.16
N ARG A 129 -12.14 -2.72 12.47
CA ARG A 129 -13.22 -1.90 11.92
C ARG A 129 -12.73 -0.52 11.53
N GLY A 130 -13.49 0.12 10.63
CA GLY A 130 -13.21 1.47 10.19
C GLY A 130 -14.39 2.10 9.50
N GLN A 131 -14.20 3.35 9.09
CA GLN A 131 -15.19 4.09 8.32
C GLN A 131 -14.48 5.00 7.33
N ILE A 132 -15.02 5.10 6.13
CA ILE A 132 -14.59 6.03 5.10
C ILE A 132 -15.75 6.85 4.56
N LEU A 133 -15.44 8.08 4.23
CA LEU A 133 -16.34 9.03 3.62
C LEU A 133 -15.74 9.50 2.30
N LEU A 134 -16.48 9.33 1.22
CA LEU A 134 -16.10 9.81 -0.11
C LEU A 134 -16.95 11.04 -0.46
N THR A 135 -16.29 12.13 -0.86
CA THR A 135 -16.94 13.37 -1.25
C THR A 135 -17.50 13.31 -2.69
N ARG A 136 -18.15 14.38 -3.12
CA ARG A 136 -18.68 14.55 -4.49
C ARG A 136 -17.68 15.08 -5.49
N GLY A 137 -16.48 15.41 -5.06
CA GLY A 137 -15.43 15.96 -5.91
C GLY A 137 -15.06 15.03 -7.06
N THR A 138 -14.51 15.63 -8.12
CA THR A 138 -14.14 14.91 -9.35
C THR A 138 -12.67 15.13 -9.72
N TYR A 139 -11.84 15.51 -8.74
CA TYR A 139 -10.41 15.75 -8.96
C TYR A 139 -9.66 14.47 -9.34
N GLU A 140 -10.04 13.37 -8.70
CA GLU A 140 -9.51 12.05 -9.02
C GLU A 140 -10.65 11.03 -9.19
N PRO A 141 -10.44 9.94 -9.95
CA PRO A 141 -11.42 8.85 -10.02
C PRO A 141 -11.70 8.26 -8.62
N GLU A 142 -12.97 7.97 -8.31
CA GLU A 142 -13.38 7.37 -7.02
C GLU A 142 -12.59 6.10 -6.70
N LEU A 143 -12.33 5.25 -7.70
CA LEU A 143 -11.53 4.03 -7.53
C LEU A 143 -10.11 4.34 -7.07
N ARG A 144 -9.50 5.44 -7.55
CA ARG A 144 -8.16 5.84 -7.12
C ARG A 144 -8.13 6.29 -5.67
N ALA A 145 -9.11 7.09 -5.26
CA ALA A 145 -9.24 7.53 -3.87
C ALA A 145 -9.41 6.32 -2.93
N LEU A 146 -10.26 5.36 -3.30
CA LEU A 146 -10.45 4.11 -2.56
C LEU A 146 -9.20 3.23 -2.56
N GLU A 147 -8.52 3.10 -3.70
CA GLU A 147 -7.27 2.33 -3.82
C GLU A 147 -6.20 2.87 -2.87
N ASN A 148 -6.02 4.19 -2.78
CA ASN A 148 -5.06 4.78 -1.87
C ASN A 148 -5.38 4.46 -0.40
N PHE A 149 -6.65 4.47 -0.02
CA PHE A 149 -7.06 4.05 1.31
C PHE A 149 -6.82 2.56 1.55
N ILE A 150 -7.17 1.70 0.59
CA ILE A 150 -6.95 0.24 0.67
C ILE A 150 -5.46 -0.07 0.80
N ARG A 151 -4.60 0.57 0.00
CA ARG A 151 -3.14 0.46 0.10
C ARG A 151 -2.63 0.82 1.49
N CYS A 152 -3.16 1.90 2.08
CA CYS A 152 -2.85 2.31 3.44
C CYS A 152 -3.30 1.26 4.47
N ALA A 153 -4.52 0.76 4.37
CA ALA A 153 -5.05 -0.27 5.26
C ALA A 153 -4.24 -1.58 5.18
N VAL A 154 -3.89 -2.02 3.97
CA VAL A 154 -3.05 -3.21 3.76
C VAL A 154 -1.65 -3.01 4.33
N ALA A 155 -1.04 -1.84 4.14
CA ALA A 155 0.28 -1.52 4.69
C ALA A 155 0.30 -1.64 6.22
N TRP A 156 -0.73 -1.12 6.89
CA TRP A 156 -0.86 -1.21 8.34
C TRP A 156 -1.14 -2.64 8.82
N CYS A 157 -2.05 -3.34 8.17
CA CYS A 157 -2.32 -4.74 8.48
C CYS A 157 -1.08 -5.63 8.27
N ALA A 158 -0.23 -5.31 7.30
CA ALA A 158 1.04 -6.00 7.08
C ALA A 158 2.04 -5.68 8.21
N ALA A 159 2.20 -4.40 8.56
CA ALA A 159 3.13 -3.96 9.62
C ALA A 159 2.79 -4.58 10.97
N GLU A 160 1.51 -4.67 11.35
CA GLU A 160 1.06 -5.34 12.58
C GLU A 160 1.42 -6.84 12.62
N ARG A 161 1.76 -7.43 11.48
CA ARG A 161 2.21 -8.82 11.34
C ARG A 161 3.73 -8.94 11.16
N GLY A 162 4.47 -7.84 11.26
CA GLY A 162 5.91 -7.81 10.97
C GLY A 162 6.23 -7.83 9.47
N GLY A 163 5.23 -7.64 8.61
CA GLY A 163 5.41 -7.46 7.17
C GLY A 163 5.50 -6.01 6.76
N ALA A 164 5.46 -5.76 5.45
CA ALA A 164 5.53 -4.39 4.92
C ALA A 164 4.89 -4.28 3.53
N LEU A 165 4.33 -3.10 3.23
CA LEU A 165 4.06 -2.66 1.87
C LEU A 165 5.19 -1.72 1.44
N VAL A 166 5.99 -2.14 0.48
CA VAL A 166 7.22 -1.46 0.06
C VAL A 166 7.02 -0.80 -1.29
N HIS A 167 7.42 0.46 -1.44
CA HIS A 167 7.50 1.12 -2.74
C HIS A 167 8.66 0.54 -3.55
N ALA A 168 8.38 -0.58 -4.20
CA ALA A 168 9.35 -1.41 -4.89
C ALA A 168 8.72 -2.11 -6.08
N ALA A 169 9.49 -2.33 -7.12
CA ALA A 169 9.18 -3.36 -8.10
C ALA A 169 9.49 -4.74 -7.51
N SER A 170 8.75 -5.74 -7.94
CA SER A 170 8.97 -7.13 -7.53
C SER A 170 8.76 -8.09 -8.68
N ILE A 171 9.64 -9.08 -8.76
CA ILE A 171 9.67 -10.08 -9.82
C ILE A 171 9.83 -11.45 -9.19
N VAL A 172 9.05 -12.41 -9.70
CA VAL A 172 9.19 -13.82 -9.36
C VAL A 172 9.92 -14.54 -10.49
N ARG A 173 11.02 -15.19 -10.15
CA ARG A 173 11.83 -15.99 -11.07
C ARG A 173 12.19 -17.32 -10.42
N ASN A 174 11.96 -18.43 -11.10
CA ASN A 174 12.25 -19.79 -10.61
C ASN A 174 11.64 -20.06 -9.21
N GLY A 175 10.43 -19.60 -8.95
CA GLY A 175 9.74 -19.78 -7.67
C GLY A 175 10.25 -18.91 -6.52
N LYS A 176 11.23 -18.05 -6.74
CA LYS A 176 11.77 -17.10 -5.76
C LYS A 176 11.37 -15.67 -6.11
N ALA A 177 11.13 -14.84 -5.10
CA ALA A 177 10.83 -13.43 -5.26
C ALA A 177 12.06 -12.55 -5.04
N TYR A 178 12.12 -11.47 -5.79
CA TYR A 178 13.14 -10.45 -5.72
C TYR A 178 12.49 -9.07 -5.63
N LEU A 179 12.95 -8.26 -4.69
CA LEU A 179 12.44 -6.93 -4.42
C LEU A 179 13.44 -5.87 -4.93
N PHE A 180 12.96 -4.90 -5.71
CA PHE A 180 13.79 -3.83 -6.28
C PHE A 180 13.25 -2.48 -5.84
N TYR A 181 13.97 -1.78 -4.96
CA TYR A 181 13.52 -0.54 -4.34
C TYR A 181 14.50 0.61 -4.57
N GLY A 182 14.06 1.82 -4.31
CA GLY A 182 14.85 3.03 -4.46
C GLY A 182 13.96 4.25 -4.64
N GLU A 183 14.57 5.42 -4.62
CA GLU A 183 13.89 6.70 -4.74
C GLU A 183 13.04 6.80 -6.01
N SER A 184 12.17 7.81 -6.07
CA SER A 184 11.43 8.11 -7.30
C SER A 184 12.42 8.33 -8.45
N GLY A 185 12.13 7.73 -9.60
CA GLY A 185 13.02 7.78 -10.74
C GLY A 185 14.27 6.88 -10.67
N ALA A 186 14.46 6.05 -9.63
CA ALA A 186 15.59 5.11 -9.55
C ALA A 186 15.63 4.09 -10.70
N GLY A 187 14.48 3.80 -11.34
CA GLY A 187 14.41 2.89 -12.48
C GLY A 187 13.58 1.64 -12.23
N LYS A 188 12.74 1.61 -11.20
CA LYS A 188 11.86 0.47 -10.87
C LYS A 188 10.99 0.03 -12.05
N SER A 189 10.19 0.93 -12.62
CA SER A 189 9.33 0.61 -13.77
C SER A 189 10.17 0.29 -15.03
N THR A 190 11.34 0.92 -15.19
CA THR A 190 12.27 0.55 -16.28
C THR A 190 12.79 -0.87 -16.12
N LEU A 191 13.16 -1.27 -14.90
CA LEU A 191 13.63 -2.63 -14.61
C LEU A 191 12.53 -3.66 -14.89
N SER A 192 11.28 -3.36 -14.51
CA SER A 192 10.12 -4.20 -14.84
C SER A 192 9.91 -4.32 -16.35
N ALA A 193 10.01 -3.21 -17.09
CA ALA A 193 9.79 -3.18 -18.53
C ALA A 193 10.88 -3.91 -19.35
N VAL A 194 12.14 -3.92 -18.89
CA VAL A 194 13.22 -4.67 -19.58
C VAL A 194 13.37 -6.11 -19.09
N ASN A 195 12.53 -6.53 -18.13
CA ASN A 195 12.58 -7.89 -17.61
C ASN A 195 12.09 -8.92 -18.64
N THR A 196 12.91 -9.92 -18.93
CA THR A 196 12.58 -11.03 -19.84
C THR A 196 12.63 -12.40 -19.17
N ARG A 197 13.06 -12.49 -17.89
CA ARG A 197 13.39 -13.75 -17.24
C ARG A 197 12.53 -14.09 -16.01
N GLY A 198 11.46 -13.35 -15.77
CA GLY A 198 10.58 -13.60 -14.63
C GLY A 198 9.23 -12.92 -14.79
N ASN A 199 8.32 -13.19 -13.87
CA ASN A 199 6.99 -12.60 -13.84
C ASN A 199 7.00 -11.36 -12.95
N VAL A 200 6.68 -10.19 -13.50
CA VAL A 200 6.53 -8.96 -12.74
C VAL A 200 5.26 -9.05 -11.90
N VAL A 201 5.41 -8.96 -10.58
CA VAL A 201 4.28 -8.93 -9.65
C VAL A 201 3.77 -7.50 -9.50
N SER A 202 4.67 -6.56 -9.28
CA SER A 202 4.39 -5.13 -9.22
C SER A 202 5.59 -4.32 -9.68
N ASP A 203 5.34 -3.12 -10.21
CA ASP A 203 6.35 -2.10 -10.51
C ASP A 203 6.26 -0.89 -9.55
N ASP A 204 5.30 -0.90 -8.61
CA ASP A 204 5.01 0.21 -7.69
C ASP A 204 5.01 -0.22 -6.22
N LEU A 205 4.05 -1.04 -5.79
CA LEU A 205 3.91 -1.43 -4.39
C LEU A 205 3.93 -2.95 -4.23
N SER A 206 4.85 -3.44 -3.44
CA SER A 206 5.09 -4.86 -3.20
C SER A 206 4.77 -5.23 -1.76
N LEU A 207 3.84 -6.18 -1.57
CA LEU A 207 3.44 -6.68 -0.26
C LEU A 207 4.37 -7.82 0.17
N VAL A 208 4.97 -7.67 1.34
CA VAL A 208 5.85 -8.68 1.95
C VAL A 208 5.30 -9.07 3.31
N LEU A 209 5.14 -10.36 3.56
CA LEU A 209 4.61 -10.90 4.83
C LEU A 209 5.52 -11.98 5.40
N PRO A 210 5.56 -12.16 6.73
CA PRO A 210 6.23 -13.27 7.34
C PRO A 210 5.70 -14.62 6.83
N ARG A 211 6.62 -15.56 6.65
CA ARG A 211 6.31 -16.93 6.23
C ARG A 211 6.21 -17.83 7.46
N PRO A 212 5.19 -18.70 7.54
CA PRO A 212 5.18 -19.77 8.53
C PRO A 212 6.48 -20.59 8.47
N GLY A 213 7.17 -20.74 9.59
CA GLY A 213 8.45 -21.44 9.64
C GLY A 213 9.69 -20.54 9.42
N GLY A 214 9.50 -19.24 9.22
CA GLY A 214 10.58 -18.25 9.14
C GLY A 214 10.86 -17.68 7.76
N GLY A 215 11.44 -16.49 7.73
CA GLY A 215 11.69 -15.71 6.52
C GLY A 215 10.47 -14.89 6.08
N LEU A 216 10.58 -14.29 4.92
CA LEU A 216 9.55 -13.46 4.31
C LEU A 216 9.11 -14.03 2.96
N ASP A 217 7.85 -13.80 2.62
CA ASP A 217 7.31 -14.03 1.30
C ASP A 217 6.87 -12.71 0.66
N LEU A 218 7.11 -12.58 -0.64
CA LEU A 218 6.37 -11.66 -1.48
C LEU A 218 4.97 -12.23 -1.69
N VAL A 219 3.96 -11.41 -1.48
CA VAL A 219 2.55 -11.77 -1.70
C VAL A 219 2.06 -11.04 -2.95
N GLY A 220 1.45 -11.79 -3.86
CA GLY A 220 0.80 -11.21 -5.03
C GLY A 220 -0.29 -10.23 -4.62
N SER A 221 -0.26 -9.05 -5.21
CA SER A 221 -1.22 -7.98 -4.93
C SER A 221 -1.54 -7.16 -6.20
N PRO A 222 -2.70 -6.50 -6.26
CA PRO A 222 -3.10 -5.73 -7.45
C PRO A 222 -2.46 -4.34 -7.51
N PHE A 223 -1.55 -4.00 -6.60
CA PHE A 223 -0.99 -2.65 -6.47
C PHE A 223 0.13 -2.39 -7.49
N ARG A 224 -0.20 -2.53 -8.77
CA ARG A 224 0.67 -2.17 -9.88
C ARG A 224 0.63 -0.66 -10.12
N GLY A 225 1.72 -0.13 -10.68
CA GLY A 225 1.83 1.26 -11.11
C GLY A 225 1.42 1.43 -12.58
N THR A 226 2.40 1.59 -13.43
CA THR A 226 2.23 1.77 -14.89
C THR A 226 2.44 0.49 -15.68
N TYR A 227 2.90 -0.57 -15.06
CA TYR A 227 3.13 -1.86 -15.72
C TYR A 227 1.81 -2.62 -15.85
N GLU A 228 1.29 -2.68 -17.07
CA GLU A 228 0.00 -3.34 -17.39
C GLU A 228 0.17 -4.71 -18.04
N GLU A 229 1.40 -5.11 -18.36
CA GLU A 229 1.68 -6.36 -19.06
C GLU A 229 1.60 -7.58 -18.11
N GLY A 230 1.23 -8.71 -18.68
CA GLY A 230 1.16 -10.01 -18.01
C GLY A 230 -0.03 -10.18 -17.07
N ASP A 231 -0.33 -11.45 -16.79
CA ASP A 231 -1.40 -11.84 -15.89
C ASP A 231 -1.11 -11.43 -14.42
N PRO A 232 -2.16 -11.22 -13.61
CA PRO A 232 -1.99 -11.04 -12.18
C PRO A 232 -1.28 -12.22 -11.53
N VAL A 233 -0.20 -11.94 -10.81
CA VAL A 233 0.55 -12.97 -10.08
C VAL A 233 -0.04 -13.11 -8.69
N VAL A 234 -0.80 -14.18 -8.47
CA VAL A 234 -1.44 -14.51 -7.17
C VAL A 234 -0.61 -15.56 -6.45
N GLY A 235 -0.54 -15.48 -5.13
CA GLY A 235 0.16 -16.46 -4.28
C GLY A 235 1.27 -15.85 -3.42
N ARG A 236 2.06 -16.74 -2.82
CA ARG A 236 3.19 -16.40 -1.95
C ARG A 236 4.47 -16.98 -2.52
N PHE A 237 5.53 -16.19 -2.51
CA PHE A 237 6.82 -16.55 -3.10
C PHE A 237 7.93 -16.19 -2.11
N PRO A 238 8.81 -17.15 -1.74
CA PRO A 238 9.93 -16.90 -0.84
C PRO A 238 10.78 -15.70 -1.30
N LEU A 239 10.93 -14.70 -0.45
CA LEU A 239 11.76 -13.53 -0.73
C LEU A 239 13.24 -13.91 -0.63
N ALA A 240 13.91 -14.00 -1.78
CA ALA A 240 15.32 -14.38 -1.86
C ALA A 240 16.24 -13.22 -1.49
N ALA A 241 15.95 -12.01 -1.97
CA ALA A 241 16.75 -10.83 -1.72
C ALA A 241 15.98 -9.53 -2.01
N GLY A 242 16.46 -8.43 -1.42
CA GLY A 242 16.06 -7.07 -1.75
C GLY A 242 17.23 -6.29 -2.32
N PHE A 243 17.00 -5.56 -3.42
CA PHE A 243 18.02 -4.81 -4.13
C PHE A 243 17.65 -3.32 -4.19
N ARG A 244 18.52 -2.48 -3.64
CA ARG A 244 18.43 -1.04 -3.91
C ARG A 244 18.99 -0.76 -5.30
N ILE A 245 18.17 -0.18 -6.16
CA ILE A 245 18.59 0.19 -7.53
C ILE A 245 19.52 1.40 -7.47
N VAL A 246 20.68 1.28 -8.12
CA VAL A 246 21.64 2.35 -8.37
C VAL A 246 21.86 2.42 -9.88
N LYS A 247 21.58 3.55 -10.51
CA LYS A 247 21.81 3.70 -11.96
C LYS A 247 23.30 3.62 -12.27
N ASP A 248 23.66 2.75 -13.21
CA ASP A 248 25.06 2.58 -13.63
C ASP A 248 25.11 2.15 -15.12
N VAL A 249 26.31 2.16 -15.68
CA VAL A 249 26.61 1.67 -17.03
C VAL A 249 26.93 0.17 -17.05
N LYS A 250 27.11 -0.44 -15.88
CA LYS A 250 27.36 -1.89 -15.72
C LYS A 250 26.32 -2.46 -14.76
N ALA A 251 25.89 -3.70 -15.03
CA ALA A 251 25.12 -4.48 -14.09
C ALA A 251 26.05 -5.17 -13.10
N GLU A 252 25.88 -4.90 -11.80
CA GLU A 252 26.69 -5.48 -10.73
C GLU A 252 25.93 -5.48 -9.41
N VAL A 253 26.06 -6.55 -8.63
CA VAL A 253 25.55 -6.61 -7.26
C VAL A 253 26.68 -6.29 -6.29
N ARG A 254 26.42 -5.35 -5.38
CA ARG A 254 27.38 -4.95 -4.33
C ARG A 254 26.79 -5.11 -2.93
N VAL A 255 27.61 -5.56 -2.01
CA VAL A 255 27.27 -5.63 -0.60
C VAL A 255 27.26 -4.22 0.00
N ALA A 256 26.25 -3.93 0.81
CA ALA A 256 26.18 -2.71 1.61
C ALA A 256 26.17 -3.08 3.11
N PRO A 257 26.67 -2.20 3.99
CA PRO A 257 26.50 -2.38 5.44
C PRO A 257 25.04 -2.56 5.79
N ARG A 258 24.72 -3.58 6.60
CA ARG A 258 23.34 -3.99 6.90
C ARG A 258 22.45 -2.81 7.34
N ALA A 259 22.94 -1.99 8.28
CA ALA A 259 22.19 -0.85 8.79
C ALA A 259 21.87 0.18 7.68
N VAL A 260 22.80 0.39 6.73
CA VAL A 260 22.60 1.30 5.60
C VAL A 260 21.53 0.73 4.65
N ALA A 261 21.66 -0.55 4.29
CA ALA A 261 20.74 -1.20 3.37
C ALA A 261 19.32 -1.27 3.95
N PHE A 262 19.18 -1.59 5.24
CA PHE A 262 17.88 -1.60 5.92
C PHE A 262 17.29 -0.19 6.06
N GLY A 263 18.08 0.82 6.44
CA GLY A 263 17.62 2.21 6.48
C GLY A 263 17.11 2.70 5.12
N GLN A 264 17.76 2.30 4.02
CA GLN A 264 17.30 2.58 2.67
C GLN A 264 15.99 1.86 2.31
N LEU A 265 15.80 0.63 2.78
CA LEU A 265 14.52 -0.08 2.65
C LEU A 265 13.41 0.63 3.43
N VAL A 266 13.68 1.03 4.68
CA VAL A 266 12.72 1.76 5.53
C VAL A 266 12.25 3.05 4.86
N GLY A 267 13.12 3.77 4.15
CA GLY A 267 12.77 4.95 3.36
C GLY A 267 11.82 4.67 2.18
N ASN A 268 11.57 3.40 1.86
CA ASN A 268 10.60 2.97 0.85
C ASN A 268 9.37 2.28 1.44
N LEU A 269 9.21 2.25 2.78
CA LEU A 269 7.98 1.76 3.42
C LEU A 269 6.89 2.81 3.27
N THR A 270 5.74 2.38 2.76
CA THR A 270 4.61 3.29 2.51
C THR A 270 3.65 3.31 3.69
N PHE A 271 3.12 4.49 4.01
CA PHE A 271 2.03 4.72 4.98
C PHE A 271 2.33 4.41 6.45
N VAL A 272 3.42 3.75 6.80
CA VAL A 272 3.70 3.32 8.18
C VAL A 272 4.92 4.01 8.80
N ALA A 273 5.83 4.54 7.98
CA ALA A 273 7.09 5.12 8.48
C ALA A 273 6.87 6.30 9.45
N GLU A 274 5.83 7.11 9.23
CA GLU A 274 5.50 8.25 10.10
C GLU A 274 5.04 7.80 11.50
N ALA A 275 4.49 6.59 11.60
CA ALA A 275 4.01 6.04 12.86
C ALA A 275 5.12 5.44 13.74
N PHE A 276 6.30 5.19 13.23
CA PHE A 276 7.38 4.52 13.99
C PHE A 276 7.80 5.27 15.25
N ARG A 277 7.56 6.59 15.32
CA ARG A 277 7.78 7.36 16.54
C ARG A 277 6.81 6.96 17.66
N GLU A 278 5.56 6.71 17.32
CA GLU A 278 4.46 6.38 18.24
C GLU A 278 4.31 4.87 18.43
N ARG A 279 4.74 4.10 17.44
CA ARG A 279 4.68 2.64 17.36
C ARG A 279 6.06 2.04 17.04
N PRO A 280 7.04 2.20 17.94
CA PRO A 280 8.39 1.63 17.75
C PRO A 280 8.39 0.09 17.68
N ASP A 281 7.35 -0.55 18.21
CA ASP A 281 7.09 -1.98 18.12
C ASP A 281 6.93 -2.45 16.66
N LEU A 282 6.24 -1.67 15.81
CA LEU A 282 6.10 -1.99 14.39
C LEU A 282 7.45 -1.95 13.67
N PHE A 283 8.27 -0.93 13.97
CA PHE A 283 9.61 -0.84 13.41
C PHE A 283 10.47 -2.05 13.80
N ALA A 284 10.50 -2.39 15.10
CA ALA A 284 11.29 -3.51 15.62
C ALA A 284 10.83 -4.86 15.01
N SER A 285 9.51 -5.04 14.84
CA SER A 285 8.95 -6.25 14.24
C SER A 285 9.35 -6.40 12.76
N ILE A 286 9.27 -5.32 11.99
CA ILE A 286 9.69 -5.30 10.58
C ILE A 286 11.21 -5.53 10.48
N GLU A 287 12.02 -4.87 11.32
CA GLU A 287 13.47 -5.08 11.35
C GLU A 287 13.83 -6.54 11.60
N ALA A 288 13.20 -7.16 12.61
CA ALA A 288 13.40 -8.56 12.95
C ALA A 288 12.99 -9.48 11.79
N ALA A 289 11.88 -9.24 11.12
CA ALA A 289 11.42 -10.03 9.99
C ALA A 289 12.38 -9.96 8.79
N PHE A 290 12.93 -8.79 8.51
CA PHE A 290 13.92 -8.62 7.44
C PHE A 290 15.33 -9.07 7.84
N ALA A 291 15.62 -9.42 9.10
CA ALA A 291 16.97 -9.75 9.56
C ALA A 291 17.66 -10.86 8.71
N GLY A 292 16.90 -11.85 8.27
CA GLY A 292 17.39 -12.95 7.43
C GLY A 292 17.36 -12.71 5.92
N VAL A 293 16.85 -11.56 5.45
CA VAL A 293 16.78 -11.23 4.02
C VAL A 293 18.05 -10.48 3.58
N PRO A 294 18.80 -10.98 2.59
CA PRO A 294 19.89 -10.22 1.98
C PRO A 294 19.40 -8.91 1.37
N LEU A 295 19.95 -7.78 1.83
CA LEU A 295 19.68 -6.45 1.28
C LEU A 295 20.97 -5.91 0.65
N LEU A 296 20.93 -5.65 -0.66
CA LEU A 296 22.11 -5.41 -1.48
C LEU A 296 21.89 -4.17 -2.35
N HIS A 297 22.94 -3.69 -3.00
CA HIS A 297 22.83 -2.69 -4.06
C HIS A 297 22.93 -3.38 -5.42
N LEU A 298 21.97 -3.10 -6.29
CA LEU A 298 22.03 -3.48 -7.71
C LEU A 298 22.42 -2.26 -8.53
N HIS A 299 23.64 -2.24 -9.02
CA HIS A 299 24.05 -1.32 -10.07
C HIS A 299 23.35 -1.77 -11.35
N PHE A 300 22.49 -0.90 -11.88
CA PHE A 300 21.53 -1.27 -12.91
C PHE A 300 21.82 -0.54 -14.21
N ARG A 301 22.14 -1.30 -15.21
CA ARG A 301 22.13 -0.90 -16.62
C ARG A 301 20.70 -1.14 -17.16
N LYS A 302 20.23 -0.30 -18.05
CA LYS A 302 18.85 -0.35 -18.59
C LYS A 302 18.62 -1.51 -19.59
N ASP A 303 18.95 -2.74 -19.18
CA ASP A 303 18.69 -3.98 -19.90
C ASP A 303 18.57 -5.14 -18.90
N ASP A 304 18.28 -6.36 -19.37
CA ASP A 304 18.04 -7.51 -18.52
C ASP A 304 19.30 -8.21 -17.99
N SER A 305 20.51 -7.67 -18.30
CA SER A 305 21.79 -8.17 -17.79
C SER A 305 21.91 -8.07 -16.26
N TYR A 306 21.03 -7.33 -15.61
CA TYR A 306 20.95 -7.33 -14.14
C TYR A 306 20.68 -8.72 -13.56
N TRP A 307 20.01 -9.62 -14.30
CA TRP A 307 19.84 -11.00 -13.89
C TRP A 307 21.15 -11.78 -13.87
N ASP A 308 22.05 -11.53 -14.84
CA ASP A 308 23.37 -12.17 -14.85
C ASP A 308 24.20 -11.72 -13.64
N ALA A 309 24.06 -10.44 -13.25
CA ALA A 309 24.71 -9.93 -12.05
C ALA A 309 24.15 -10.54 -10.76
N ILE A 310 22.83 -10.77 -10.69
CA ILE A 310 22.16 -11.43 -9.56
C ILE A 310 22.59 -12.90 -9.48
N ASP A 311 22.61 -13.61 -10.61
CA ASP A 311 23.06 -15.00 -10.70
C ASP A 311 24.54 -15.14 -10.28
N ALA A 312 25.40 -14.23 -10.74
CA ALA A 312 26.83 -14.21 -10.36
C ALA A 312 27.05 -13.94 -8.86
N ALA A 313 26.10 -13.25 -8.20
CA ALA A 313 26.11 -13.01 -6.77
C ALA A 313 25.52 -14.18 -5.96
N GLY A 314 25.02 -15.25 -6.61
CA GLY A 314 24.54 -16.48 -5.97
C GLY A 314 23.05 -16.48 -5.57
N PHE A 315 22.22 -15.66 -6.18
CA PHE A 315 20.78 -15.55 -5.85
C PHE A 315 19.86 -16.19 -6.88
#